data_8e45404902d2120be2c4e59f9db3fbad
#
_entry.id   8e45404902d2120be2c4e59f9db3fbad
#
_cell.length_a   1.000
_cell.length_b   1.000
_cell.length_c   1.000
_cell.angle_alpha   90.00
_cell.angle_beta   90.00
_cell.angle_gamma   90.00
#
_symmetry.space_group_name_H-M   'P 1'
#
loop_
_entity.id
_entity.type
_entity.pdbx_description
1 polymer ?
#
loop_
_entity_poly.entity_id
_entity_poly.type
_entity_poly.pdbx_seq_one_letter_code
_entity_poly.pdbx_strand_id
1 'polypeptide(L)'
;ITVDITGEGAGTLVTNVARITRQDQAGDDPTNNESSASFKGGYNLGGTIYRDSDASYSKGDDEQRFKGVTVALLNEDGTPVLDAEGKPMTATTDENGAYQFVGLGRGSYRVVIVDPDKGDLAGLIPTQAYTGRGETQASVTITDASVQGVDFGLVAPASIGDRVWNDVNANGTDDGEPGIGGVTVILTDADGAEVGRTTTDANGNYRFTGLIPGTYTVSIEVPSGYAAATTSMSVSVGEGEEYVDADFPLTLIPAPTPAATVAKVLARTGSDASVLGGMAAMAAIAGFAALAGKRRRERHDA
;
A
#
# COMPACT_ATOMS: atom_id res chain seq x y z
N ILE A 1 6.77 53.72 19.13
CA ILE A 1 8.11 53.12 19.07
C ILE A 1 8.01 51.95 18.12
N THR A 2 8.72 52.02 17.01
CA THR A 2 8.85 50.91 16.06
C THR A 2 10.10 50.13 16.45
N VAL A 3 10.00 48.86 16.68
CA VAL A 3 11.14 48.01 16.99
C VAL A 3 11.32 47.04 15.82
N ASP A 4 12.42 47.16 15.08
CA ASP A 4 12.83 46.19 14.09
C ASP A 4 13.56 45.05 14.78
N ILE A 5 12.96 43.89 14.73
CA ILE A 5 13.59 42.68 15.22
C ILE A 5 14.38 42.07 14.05
N THR A 6 15.67 42.38 14.00
CA THR A 6 16.61 41.69 13.12
C THR A 6 16.92 40.33 13.73
N GLY A 7 16.37 39.28 13.08
CA GLY A 7 16.31 37.94 13.63
C GLY A 7 17.66 37.32 13.94
N GLU A 8 17.82 36.95 15.16
CA GLU A 8 18.65 35.83 15.54
C GLU A 8 17.83 34.55 15.39
N GLY A 9 18.45 33.45 15.04
CA GLY A 9 17.81 32.24 14.56
C GLY A 9 16.65 31.73 15.44
N ALA A 10 15.73 31.03 14.80
CA ALA A 10 14.57 30.46 15.46
C ALA A 10 14.97 29.63 16.71
N GLY A 11 14.23 29.80 17.79
CA GLY A 11 14.54 29.20 19.09
C GLY A 11 15.32 30.10 20.06
N THR A 12 15.79 31.25 19.61
CA THR A 12 16.43 32.24 20.48
C THR A 12 15.38 33.09 21.15
N LEU A 13 15.53 33.28 22.48
CA LEU A 13 14.69 34.21 23.21
C LEU A 13 15.14 35.64 22.87
N VAL A 14 14.28 36.38 22.17
CA VAL A 14 14.50 37.81 21.91
C VAL A 14 13.78 38.61 22.95
N THR A 15 14.54 39.31 23.79
CA THR A 15 13.99 40.22 24.79
C THR A 15 14.14 41.66 24.28
N ASN A 16 13.01 42.31 24.12
CA ASN A 16 12.97 43.73 23.80
C ASN A 16 12.75 44.55 25.08
N VAL A 17 13.64 45.44 25.37
CA VAL A 17 13.53 46.34 26.52
C VAL A 17 13.33 47.78 26.03
N ALA A 18 12.15 48.33 26.30
CA ALA A 18 11.88 49.75 26.05
C ALA A 18 12.16 50.52 27.33
N ARG A 19 13.04 51.50 27.22
CA ARG A 19 13.38 52.39 28.35
C ARG A 19 13.04 53.83 27.98
N ILE A 20 12.33 54.51 28.86
CA ILE A 20 12.14 55.95 28.76
C ILE A 20 13.37 56.63 29.37
N THR A 21 14.17 57.29 28.53
CA THR A 21 15.44 57.91 28.94
C THR A 21 15.30 59.35 29.27
N ARG A 22 14.11 59.98 29.15
CA ARG A 22 13.85 61.37 29.44
C ARG A 22 12.60 61.49 30.28
N GLN A 23 12.74 62.17 31.41
CA GLN A 23 11.64 62.52 32.32
C GLN A 23 11.25 63.96 32.07
N ASP A 24 9.98 64.16 31.69
CA ASP A 24 9.44 65.54 31.46
C ASP A 24 8.53 66.00 32.59
N GLN A 25 8.31 65.21 33.63
CA GLN A 25 7.45 65.50 34.74
C GLN A 25 8.19 65.38 36.08
N ALA A 26 7.97 66.37 36.96
CA ALA A 26 8.51 66.35 38.33
C ALA A 26 7.74 65.35 39.19
N GLY A 27 8.46 64.33 39.72
CA GLY A 27 7.88 63.29 40.57
C GLY A 27 7.67 61.92 39.90
N ASP A 28 8.15 61.74 38.67
CA ASP A 28 8.13 60.47 38.01
C ASP A 28 9.17 59.50 38.60
N ASP A 29 8.77 58.23 38.78
CA ASP A 29 9.66 57.19 39.28
C ASP A 29 10.47 56.58 38.18
N PRO A 30 11.78 56.75 38.09
CA PRO A 30 12.59 56.20 37.00
C PRO A 30 12.66 54.71 37.01
N THR A 31 12.24 54.03 38.07
CA THR A 31 12.31 52.56 38.16
C THR A 31 11.14 51.85 37.45
N ASN A 32 10.06 52.57 37.13
CA ASN A 32 8.91 52.04 36.42
C ASN A 32 8.91 52.33 34.90
N ASN A 33 9.97 52.98 34.40
CA ASN A 33 10.12 53.44 33.02
C ASN A 33 10.67 52.35 32.08
N GLU A 34 10.75 51.13 32.54
CA GLU A 34 11.15 49.98 31.73
C GLU A 34 9.99 49.02 31.48
N SER A 35 9.82 48.67 30.26
CA SER A 35 8.93 47.57 29.86
C SER A 35 9.71 46.62 28.98
N SER A 36 9.60 45.36 29.26
CA SER A 36 10.21 44.33 28.43
C SER A 36 9.15 43.35 27.93
N ALA A 37 9.25 43.00 26.67
CA ALA A 37 8.50 41.90 26.08
C ALA A 37 9.50 40.92 25.46
N SER A 38 9.34 39.67 25.79
CA SER A 38 10.15 38.59 25.22
C SER A 38 9.27 37.71 24.35
N PHE A 39 9.76 37.38 23.19
CA PHE A 39 9.14 36.33 22.41
C PHE A 39 10.19 35.29 22.01
N LYS A 40 9.76 34.07 21.93
CA LYS A 40 10.60 32.98 21.45
C LYS A 40 10.23 32.71 19.98
N GLY A 41 11.13 33.06 19.08
CA GLY A 41 11.02 32.64 17.70
C GLY A 41 11.09 31.12 17.65
N GLY A 42 10.15 30.49 16.94
CA GLY A 42 10.11 29.04 16.76
C GLY A 42 10.20 28.67 15.31
N TYR A 43 10.47 27.40 15.08
CA TYR A 43 10.40 26.81 13.76
C TYR A 43 8.96 26.40 13.42
N ASN A 44 8.68 26.29 12.13
CA ASN A 44 7.42 25.77 11.64
C ASN A 44 7.62 24.35 11.09
N LEU A 45 6.60 23.52 11.24
CA LEU A 45 6.51 22.21 10.66
C LEU A 45 5.16 22.08 9.96
N GLY A 46 5.15 21.69 8.68
CA GLY A 46 3.91 21.61 7.94
C GLY A 46 3.99 20.70 6.71
N GLY A 47 2.84 20.42 6.17
CA GLY A 47 2.68 19.55 5.02
C GLY A 47 1.26 19.57 4.48
N THR A 48 0.95 18.58 3.66
CA THR A 48 -0.33 18.44 2.97
C THR A 48 -0.86 17.02 3.11
N ILE A 49 -2.18 16.87 3.23
CA ILE A 49 -2.85 15.57 3.13
C ILE A 49 -3.60 15.55 1.81
N TYR A 50 -3.34 14.54 0.98
CA TYR A 50 -3.82 14.45 -0.39
C TYR A 50 -4.19 13.02 -0.78
N ARG A 51 -4.99 12.90 -1.85
CA ARG A 51 -5.36 11.62 -2.43
C ARG A 51 -4.36 11.27 -3.53
N ASP A 52 -3.49 10.31 -3.26
CA ASP A 52 -2.48 9.80 -4.20
C ASP A 52 -3.13 8.74 -5.12
N SER A 53 -4.00 9.21 -6.04
CA SER A 53 -4.86 8.33 -6.85
C SER A 53 -4.11 7.52 -7.89
N ASP A 54 -2.94 7.98 -8.30
CA ASP A 54 -2.06 7.29 -9.24
C ASP A 54 -0.94 6.49 -8.57
N ALA A 55 -0.91 6.50 -7.24
CA ALA A 55 0.11 5.87 -6.41
C ALA A 55 1.55 6.25 -6.82
N SER A 56 1.74 7.50 -7.21
CA SER A 56 3.05 8.04 -7.62
C SER A 56 3.97 8.32 -6.44
N TYR A 57 3.43 8.27 -5.21
CA TYR A 57 4.10 8.60 -3.95
C TYR A 57 4.59 10.05 -3.89
N SER A 58 3.95 10.92 -4.66
CA SER A 58 4.27 12.34 -4.71
C SER A 58 3.00 13.15 -4.96
N LYS A 59 2.92 14.31 -4.33
CA LYS A 59 1.77 15.19 -4.45
C LYS A 59 1.70 15.81 -5.86
N GLY A 60 0.76 15.35 -6.67
CA GLY A 60 0.42 15.90 -7.98
C GLY A 60 -0.45 17.16 -7.89
N ASP A 61 -0.50 17.97 -8.96
CA ASP A 61 -1.30 19.20 -9.00
C ASP A 61 -2.81 18.90 -9.11
N ASP A 62 -3.17 17.82 -9.80
CA ASP A 62 -4.56 17.43 -10.08
C ASP A 62 -5.18 16.55 -8.99
N GLU A 63 -4.41 16.19 -7.98
CA GLU A 63 -4.87 15.32 -6.91
C GLU A 63 -5.74 16.05 -5.89
N GLN A 64 -6.76 15.33 -5.40
CA GLN A 64 -7.67 15.84 -4.38
C GLN A 64 -6.91 16.17 -3.10
N ARG A 65 -7.26 17.30 -2.48
CA ARG A 65 -6.77 17.74 -1.16
C ARG A 65 -7.83 17.48 -0.10
N PHE A 66 -7.39 16.96 1.07
CA PHE A 66 -8.32 16.70 2.17
C PHE A 66 -8.37 17.89 3.13
N LYS A 67 -9.51 18.61 3.12
CA LYS A 67 -9.82 19.70 4.05
C LYS A 67 -10.42 19.16 5.35
N GLY A 68 -10.13 19.82 6.47
CA GLY A 68 -10.79 19.53 7.75
C GLY A 68 -10.22 18.32 8.49
N VAL A 69 -9.10 17.76 8.01
CA VAL A 69 -8.43 16.65 8.68
C VAL A 69 -7.62 17.17 9.86
N THR A 70 -7.79 16.57 11.02
CA THR A 70 -7.03 16.89 12.21
C THR A 70 -5.70 16.13 12.22
N VAL A 71 -4.62 16.88 12.46
CA VAL A 71 -3.26 16.37 12.61
C VAL A 71 -2.77 16.71 14.01
N ALA A 72 -2.16 15.75 14.70
CA ALA A 72 -1.57 15.95 16.03
C ALA A 72 -0.04 15.94 15.97
N LEU A 73 0.57 16.74 16.84
CA LEU A 73 2.01 16.77 17.03
C LEU A 73 2.38 16.07 18.33
N LEU A 74 3.25 15.07 18.23
CA LEU A 74 3.76 14.29 19.36
C LEU A 74 5.27 14.48 19.52
N ASN A 75 5.77 14.32 20.72
CA ASN A 75 7.18 14.10 20.99
C ASN A 75 7.63 12.74 20.45
N GLU A 76 8.92 12.49 20.39
CA GLU A 76 9.50 11.22 19.93
C GLU A 76 9.00 10.01 20.76
N ASP A 77 8.74 10.22 22.07
CA ASP A 77 8.22 9.20 22.99
C ASP A 77 6.72 8.94 22.86
N GLY A 78 6.03 9.68 21.97
CA GLY A 78 4.59 9.55 21.73
C GLY A 78 3.70 10.38 22.63
N THR A 79 4.26 11.16 23.55
CA THR A 79 3.49 12.12 24.35
C THR A 79 3.09 13.34 23.51
N PRO A 80 1.92 13.96 23.75
CA PRO A 80 1.52 15.16 23.03
C PRO A 80 2.50 16.32 23.27
N VAL A 81 2.84 17.06 22.21
CA VAL A 81 3.44 18.38 22.35
C VAL A 81 2.33 19.33 22.81
N LEU A 82 2.63 20.14 23.83
CA LEU A 82 1.65 21.06 24.39
C LEU A 82 1.89 22.48 23.85
N ASP A 83 0.79 23.21 23.61
CA ASP A 83 0.82 24.64 23.31
C ASP A 83 1.12 25.50 24.58
N ALA A 84 1.08 26.82 24.44
CA ALA A 84 1.32 27.74 25.54
C ALA A 84 0.26 27.66 26.66
N GLU A 85 -0.92 27.19 26.33
CA GLU A 85 -2.05 26.98 27.24
C GLU A 85 -2.07 25.57 27.87
N GLY A 86 -1.07 24.72 27.56
CA GLY A 86 -0.93 23.37 28.08
C GLY A 86 -1.86 22.36 27.42
N LYS A 87 -2.41 22.64 26.23
CA LYS A 87 -3.24 21.72 25.46
C LYS A 87 -2.41 21.01 24.40
N PRO A 88 -2.79 19.79 24.00
CA PRO A 88 -2.17 19.10 22.87
C PRO A 88 -2.18 19.95 21.59
N MET A 89 -1.01 20.10 20.97
CA MET A 89 -0.90 20.80 19.70
C MET A 89 -1.52 19.97 18.58
N THR A 90 -2.55 20.54 17.96
CA THR A 90 -3.22 20.00 16.78
C THR A 90 -3.33 21.06 15.70
N ALA A 91 -3.38 20.64 14.45
CA ALA A 91 -3.67 21.49 13.31
C ALA A 91 -4.79 20.85 12.48
N THR A 92 -5.57 21.69 11.79
CA THR A 92 -6.61 21.20 10.88
C THR A 92 -6.25 21.64 9.47
N THR A 93 -6.37 20.73 8.51
CA THR A 93 -6.04 21.05 7.12
C THR A 93 -7.02 22.06 6.52
N ASP A 94 -6.48 22.97 5.73
CA ASP A 94 -7.23 23.98 4.98
C ASP A 94 -7.83 23.41 3.66
N GLU A 95 -8.33 24.30 2.80
CA GLU A 95 -8.92 23.93 1.49
C GLU A 95 -7.93 23.32 0.51
N ASN A 96 -6.63 23.57 0.74
CA ASN A 96 -5.53 23.00 -0.04
C ASN A 96 -4.95 21.73 0.61
N GLY A 97 -5.62 21.19 1.64
CA GLY A 97 -5.14 20.07 2.42
C GLY A 97 -3.92 20.39 3.28
N ALA A 98 -3.53 21.66 3.39
CA ALA A 98 -2.33 22.09 4.09
C ALA A 98 -2.57 22.24 5.59
N TYR A 99 -1.58 21.83 6.38
CA TYR A 99 -1.54 22.02 7.82
C TYR A 99 -0.20 22.59 8.26
N GLN A 100 -0.17 23.27 9.41
CA GLN A 100 1.06 23.83 9.96
C GLN A 100 1.03 23.91 11.49
N PHE A 101 2.14 23.52 12.09
CA PHE A 101 2.49 23.78 13.49
C PHE A 101 3.52 24.92 13.53
N VAL A 102 3.39 25.84 14.47
CA VAL A 102 4.24 27.03 14.57
C VAL A 102 4.89 27.13 15.97
N GLY A 103 6.02 27.84 16.05
CA GLY A 103 6.66 28.13 17.34
C GLY A 103 7.38 26.94 17.97
N LEU A 104 7.77 25.93 17.18
CA LEU A 104 8.42 24.71 17.68
C LEU A 104 9.89 24.96 18.03
N GLY A 105 10.39 24.27 19.03
CA GLY A 105 11.81 24.18 19.34
C GLY A 105 12.55 23.23 18.40
N ARG A 106 13.89 23.16 18.55
CA ARG A 106 14.68 22.05 18.01
C ARG A 106 14.30 20.76 18.71
N GLY A 107 14.25 19.66 17.99
CA GLY A 107 13.90 18.35 18.54
C GLY A 107 13.34 17.41 17.50
N SER A 108 13.10 16.17 17.93
CA SER A 108 12.44 15.15 17.15
C SER A 108 10.96 15.09 17.52
N TYR A 109 10.13 15.07 16.50
CA TYR A 109 8.67 15.10 16.61
C TYR A 109 8.06 13.98 15.76
N ARG A 110 6.82 13.61 16.10
CA ARG A 110 5.96 12.80 15.24
C ARG A 110 4.71 13.57 14.88
N VAL A 111 4.40 13.59 13.60
CA VAL A 111 3.15 14.10 13.04
C VAL A 111 2.23 12.91 12.79
N VAL A 112 0.99 12.98 13.25
CA VAL A 112 0.04 11.87 13.17
C VAL A 112 -1.31 12.37 12.68
N ILE A 113 -1.90 11.68 11.70
CA ILE A 113 -3.29 11.90 11.30
C ILE A 113 -4.19 11.37 12.41
N VAL A 114 -5.07 12.21 12.93
CA VAL A 114 -6.06 11.81 13.95
C VAL A 114 -7.28 11.20 13.25
N ASP A 115 -7.75 10.05 13.76
CA ASP A 115 -8.93 9.36 13.22
C ASP A 115 -8.86 9.10 11.69
N PRO A 116 -7.80 8.42 11.18
CA PRO A 116 -7.62 8.22 9.74
C PRO A 116 -8.73 7.38 9.09
N ASP A 117 -9.55 6.69 9.88
CA ASP A 117 -10.66 5.85 9.41
C ASP A 117 -12.02 6.58 9.40
N LYS A 118 -12.03 7.90 9.56
CA LYS A 118 -13.27 8.69 9.65
C LYS A 118 -13.40 9.74 8.56
N GLY A 119 -14.65 10.16 8.30
CA GLY A 119 -14.95 11.21 7.34
C GLY A 119 -14.47 10.86 5.93
N ASP A 120 -13.88 11.83 5.25
CA ASP A 120 -13.38 11.69 3.87
C ASP A 120 -12.17 10.74 3.74
N LEU A 121 -11.57 10.34 4.87
CA LEU A 121 -10.45 9.39 4.91
C LEU A 121 -10.92 7.95 5.10
N ALA A 122 -12.21 7.73 5.42
CA ALA A 122 -12.72 6.40 5.70
C ALA A 122 -12.50 5.42 4.54
N GLY A 123 -11.88 4.29 4.84
CA GLY A 123 -11.58 3.25 3.85
C GLY A 123 -10.37 3.53 2.96
N LEU A 124 -9.70 4.66 3.10
CA LEU A 124 -8.44 4.93 2.43
C LEU A 124 -7.27 4.28 3.18
N ILE A 125 -6.24 3.92 2.43
CA ILE A 125 -4.98 3.42 2.98
C ILE A 125 -3.84 4.38 2.65
N PRO A 126 -2.81 4.48 3.51
CA PRO A 126 -1.69 5.37 3.23
C PRO A 126 -0.79 4.81 2.11
N THR A 127 -0.41 5.67 1.17
CA THR A 127 0.62 5.39 0.16
C THR A 127 1.96 5.94 0.57
N GLN A 128 1.98 7.20 1.02
CA GLN A 128 3.16 7.96 1.35
C GLN A 128 3.00 8.68 2.67
N ALA A 129 4.04 8.63 3.51
CA ALA A 129 4.31 9.57 4.57
C ALA A 129 5.73 10.12 4.39
N TYR A 130 6.04 11.23 5.01
CA TYR A 130 7.35 11.90 4.93
C TYR A 130 8.54 10.95 5.20
N THR A 131 8.37 9.98 6.09
CA THR A 131 9.41 9.03 6.51
C THR A 131 9.32 7.65 5.87
N GLY A 132 8.24 7.37 5.10
CA GLY A 132 8.08 6.04 4.50
C GLY A 132 6.75 5.85 3.80
N ARG A 133 6.57 4.65 3.25
CA ARG A 133 5.34 4.23 2.58
C ARG A 133 4.42 3.51 3.58
N GLY A 134 3.12 3.64 3.37
CA GLY A 134 2.12 2.89 4.12
C GLY A 134 1.88 3.34 5.55
N GLU A 135 2.25 4.59 5.92
CA GLU A 135 2.10 5.09 7.28
C GLU A 135 1.22 6.33 7.37
N THR A 136 0.45 6.44 8.46
CA THR A 136 -0.34 7.62 8.84
C THR A 136 0.38 8.53 9.83
N GLN A 137 1.65 8.29 10.06
CA GLN A 137 2.53 9.07 10.92
C GLN A 137 3.88 9.34 10.25
N ALA A 138 4.51 10.45 10.60
CA ALA A 138 5.81 10.85 10.11
C ALA A 138 6.72 11.30 11.25
N SER A 139 7.95 10.80 11.30
CA SER A 139 8.99 11.27 12.21
C SER A 139 9.77 12.41 11.56
N VAL A 140 9.93 13.52 12.28
CA VAL A 140 10.54 14.75 11.77
C VAL A 140 11.51 15.30 12.79
N THR A 141 12.71 15.71 12.37
CA THR A 141 13.67 16.37 13.23
C THR A 141 13.87 17.82 12.79
N ILE A 142 13.62 18.77 13.70
CA ILE A 142 13.92 20.17 13.51
C ILE A 142 15.29 20.46 14.12
N THR A 143 16.25 20.84 13.28
CA THR A 143 17.61 21.21 13.71
C THR A 143 17.79 22.73 13.81
N ASP A 144 17.73 23.43 12.68
CA ASP A 144 18.02 24.86 12.56
C ASP A 144 17.19 25.57 11.47
N ALA A 145 16.19 24.88 10.92
CA ALA A 145 15.26 25.41 9.93
C ALA A 145 13.85 24.82 10.12
N SER A 146 12.85 25.56 9.65
CA SER A 146 11.49 25.04 9.52
C SER A 146 11.43 23.88 8.51
N VAL A 147 10.58 22.89 8.78
CA VAL A 147 10.40 21.73 7.93
C VAL A 147 9.03 21.82 7.23
N GLN A 148 9.05 21.72 5.92
CA GLN A 148 7.86 21.70 5.08
C GLN A 148 7.84 20.42 4.24
N GLY A 149 6.69 20.09 3.66
CA GLY A 149 6.53 18.88 2.84
C GLY A 149 6.43 17.61 3.67
N VAL A 150 5.97 17.71 4.92
CA VAL A 150 5.59 16.53 5.72
C VAL A 150 4.23 16.07 5.24
N ASP A 151 4.23 15.51 4.02
CA ASP A 151 3.02 15.19 3.28
C ASP A 151 2.55 13.76 3.57
N PHE A 152 1.23 13.53 3.44
CA PHE A 152 0.59 12.22 3.56
C PHE A 152 -0.29 11.98 2.34
N GLY A 153 0.05 10.95 1.56
CA GLY A 153 -0.75 10.43 0.47
C GLY A 153 -1.64 9.29 0.93
N LEU A 154 -2.91 9.30 0.51
CA LEU A 154 -3.90 8.28 0.82
C LEU A 154 -4.61 7.85 -0.46
N VAL A 155 -5.00 6.57 -0.56
CA VAL A 155 -5.64 6.01 -1.75
C VAL A 155 -6.75 5.02 -1.38
N ALA A 156 -7.76 4.87 -2.22
CA ALA A 156 -8.70 3.78 -2.07
C ALA A 156 -8.02 2.45 -2.46
N PRO A 157 -8.06 1.43 -1.57
CA PRO A 157 -7.36 0.19 -1.80
C PRO A 157 -8.00 -0.61 -2.94
N ALA A 158 -7.15 -1.25 -3.74
CA ALA A 158 -7.55 -2.24 -4.72
C ALA A 158 -7.60 -3.65 -4.12
N SER A 159 -8.11 -4.58 -4.89
CA SER A 159 -8.10 -6.00 -4.58
C SER A 159 -7.86 -6.84 -5.83
N ILE A 160 -7.22 -8.00 -5.64
CA ILE A 160 -6.97 -9.01 -6.69
C ILE A 160 -7.41 -10.35 -6.15
N GLY A 161 -8.20 -11.07 -6.92
CA GLY A 161 -8.60 -12.42 -6.58
C GLY A 161 -9.31 -13.05 -7.75
N ASP A 162 -9.61 -14.29 -7.61
CA ASP A 162 -10.55 -15.11 -8.34
C ASP A 162 -10.42 -16.58 -7.90
N ARG A 163 -10.27 -17.51 -8.82
CA ARG A 163 -10.50 -18.92 -8.60
C ARG A 163 -9.42 -19.82 -9.18
N VAL A 164 -9.15 -20.90 -8.48
CA VAL A 164 -8.39 -22.05 -8.98
C VAL A 164 -9.35 -23.23 -9.10
N TRP A 165 -9.46 -23.83 -10.29
CA TRP A 165 -10.41 -24.93 -10.53
C TRP A 165 -9.78 -26.07 -11.31
N ASN A 166 -10.45 -27.24 -11.26
CA ASN A 166 -10.09 -28.39 -12.03
C ASN A 166 -10.76 -28.31 -13.40
N ASP A 167 -10.04 -27.84 -14.40
CA ASP A 167 -10.45 -27.75 -15.80
C ASP A 167 -10.56 -29.18 -16.38
N VAL A 168 -11.73 -29.79 -16.22
CA VAL A 168 -11.98 -31.21 -16.59
C VAL A 168 -12.00 -31.41 -18.09
N ASN A 169 -12.48 -30.41 -18.83
CA ASN A 169 -12.60 -30.47 -20.29
C ASN A 169 -11.40 -29.84 -21.01
N ALA A 170 -10.44 -29.28 -20.28
CA ALA A 170 -9.21 -28.66 -20.75
C ALA A 170 -9.44 -27.51 -21.75
N ASN A 171 -10.53 -26.73 -21.57
CA ASN A 171 -10.85 -25.59 -22.43
C ASN A 171 -10.32 -24.25 -21.87
N GLY A 172 -9.83 -24.22 -20.60
CA GLY A 172 -9.30 -23.04 -19.93
C GLY A 172 -10.37 -22.03 -19.50
N THR A 173 -11.65 -22.43 -19.49
CA THR A 173 -12.78 -21.57 -19.09
C THR A 173 -13.49 -22.23 -17.92
N ASP A 174 -13.81 -21.46 -16.88
CA ASP A 174 -14.63 -21.98 -15.78
C ASP A 174 -16.10 -22.09 -16.20
N ASP A 175 -16.51 -23.32 -16.53
CA ASP A 175 -17.88 -23.67 -16.90
C ASP A 175 -18.74 -24.13 -15.72
N GLY A 176 -18.32 -23.80 -14.49
CA GLY A 176 -18.92 -24.27 -13.24
C GLY A 176 -18.27 -25.56 -12.74
N GLU A 177 -17.03 -25.76 -13.10
CA GLU A 177 -16.21 -26.89 -12.71
C GLU A 177 -15.80 -26.87 -11.25
N PRO A 178 -15.38 -27.99 -10.65
CA PRO A 178 -15.02 -28.05 -9.25
C PRO A 178 -13.82 -27.17 -8.92
N GLY A 179 -13.94 -26.28 -7.94
CA GLY A 179 -12.81 -25.54 -7.40
C GLY A 179 -11.82 -26.43 -6.66
N ILE A 180 -10.58 -26.00 -6.60
CA ILE A 180 -9.51 -26.70 -5.88
C ILE A 180 -9.15 -25.89 -4.65
N GLY A 181 -9.51 -26.43 -3.47
CA GLY A 181 -9.18 -25.82 -2.17
C GLY A 181 -7.77 -26.15 -1.70
N GLY A 182 -7.18 -25.25 -0.91
CA GLY A 182 -5.86 -25.45 -0.30
C GLY A 182 -4.67 -25.18 -1.22
N VAL A 183 -4.89 -24.60 -2.41
CA VAL A 183 -3.82 -24.16 -3.30
C VAL A 183 -3.18 -22.92 -2.73
N THR A 184 -1.85 -22.91 -2.57
CA THR A 184 -1.11 -21.71 -2.16
C THR A 184 -1.09 -20.71 -3.30
N VAL A 185 -1.50 -19.47 -3.01
CA VAL A 185 -1.44 -18.34 -3.95
C VAL A 185 -0.54 -17.26 -3.34
N ILE A 186 0.38 -16.75 -4.14
CA ILE A 186 1.41 -15.77 -3.74
C ILE A 186 1.23 -14.52 -4.58
N LEU A 187 1.27 -13.37 -3.92
CA LEU A 187 1.27 -12.05 -4.56
C LEU A 187 2.63 -11.40 -4.37
N THR A 188 3.26 -10.99 -5.48
CA THR A 188 4.49 -10.19 -5.46
C THR A 188 4.24 -8.84 -6.11
N ASP A 189 4.96 -7.81 -5.66
CA ASP A 189 4.95 -6.48 -6.27
C ASP A 189 5.80 -6.43 -7.56
N ALA A 190 5.92 -5.24 -8.16
CA ALA A 190 6.69 -5.01 -9.37
C ALA A 190 8.21 -5.23 -9.16
N ASP A 191 8.71 -5.13 -7.94
CA ASP A 191 10.11 -5.36 -7.58
C ASP A 191 10.40 -6.84 -7.29
N GLY A 192 9.35 -7.69 -7.31
CA GLY A 192 9.42 -9.13 -7.04
C GLY A 192 9.40 -9.48 -5.55
N ALA A 193 9.12 -8.51 -4.67
CA ALA A 193 8.95 -8.78 -3.26
C ALA A 193 7.58 -9.41 -2.97
N GLU A 194 7.52 -10.45 -2.13
CA GLU A 194 6.26 -11.05 -1.69
C GLU A 194 5.51 -10.06 -0.78
N VAL A 195 4.31 -9.64 -1.21
CA VAL A 195 3.44 -8.71 -0.49
C VAL A 195 2.20 -9.40 0.07
N GLY A 196 1.93 -10.62 -0.34
CA GLY A 196 0.83 -11.41 0.19
C GLY A 196 0.93 -12.89 -0.12
N ARG A 197 0.39 -13.71 0.78
CA ARG A 197 0.24 -15.17 0.60
C ARG A 197 -1.08 -15.61 1.20
N THR A 198 -1.82 -16.43 0.46
CA THR A 198 -3.09 -17.00 0.92
C THR A 198 -3.24 -18.43 0.39
N THR A 199 -4.32 -19.09 0.77
CA THR A 199 -4.73 -20.38 0.21
C THR A 199 -6.15 -20.29 -0.28
N THR A 200 -6.47 -21.02 -1.36
CA THR A 200 -7.85 -21.09 -1.86
C THR A 200 -8.79 -21.75 -0.84
N ASP A 201 -10.04 -21.28 -0.80
CA ASP A 201 -11.12 -21.89 -0.03
C ASP A 201 -11.59 -23.23 -0.66
N ALA A 202 -12.58 -23.88 -0.06
CA ALA A 202 -13.12 -25.16 -0.55
C ALA A 202 -13.73 -25.07 -1.97
N ASN A 203 -14.10 -23.87 -2.43
CA ASN A 203 -14.63 -23.61 -3.76
C ASN A 203 -13.55 -23.13 -4.73
N GLY A 204 -12.29 -23.09 -4.31
CA GLY A 204 -11.17 -22.63 -5.09
C GLY A 204 -10.96 -21.12 -5.10
N ASN A 205 -11.77 -20.34 -4.39
CA ASN A 205 -11.65 -18.87 -4.40
C ASN A 205 -10.50 -18.40 -3.52
N TYR A 206 -9.88 -17.28 -3.92
CA TYR A 206 -8.89 -16.55 -3.14
C TYR A 206 -9.03 -15.06 -3.38
N ARG A 207 -8.53 -14.23 -2.44
CA ARG A 207 -8.52 -12.77 -2.60
C ARG A 207 -7.42 -12.12 -1.78
N PHE A 208 -6.74 -11.14 -2.37
CA PHE A 208 -5.89 -10.17 -1.72
C PHE A 208 -6.62 -8.82 -1.70
N THR A 209 -6.62 -8.14 -0.55
CA THR A 209 -7.29 -6.84 -0.34
C THR A 209 -6.32 -5.84 0.25
N GLY A 210 -6.69 -4.57 0.26
CA GLY A 210 -5.83 -3.52 0.83
C GLY A 210 -4.60 -3.22 -0.02
N LEU A 211 -4.69 -3.41 -1.33
CA LEU A 211 -3.58 -3.21 -2.25
C LEU A 211 -3.49 -1.75 -2.68
N ILE A 212 -2.28 -1.20 -2.70
CA ILE A 212 -2.01 0.08 -3.34
C ILE A 212 -2.12 -0.11 -4.86
N PRO A 213 -2.68 0.85 -5.63
CA PRO A 213 -2.67 0.79 -7.09
C PRO A 213 -1.28 0.50 -7.64
N GLY A 214 -1.19 -0.42 -8.62
CA GLY A 214 0.09 -0.83 -9.15
C GLY A 214 0.05 -2.14 -9.91
N THR A 215 1.23 -2.62 -10.29
CA THR A 215 1.40 -3.89 -10.99
C THR A 215 1.89 -4.96 -10.03
N TYR A 216 1.21 -6.09 -10.05
CA TYR A 216 1.49 -7.25 -9.22
C TYR A 216 1.66 -8.50 -10.07
N THR A 217 2.32 -9.50 -9.53
CA THR A 217 2.32 -10.85 -10.09
C THR A 217 1.63 -11.80 -9.12
N VAL A 218 0.55 -12.43 -9.57
CA VAL A 218 -0.12 -13.51 -8.86
C VAL A 218 0.49 -14.83 -9.33
N SER A 219 0.88 -15.70 -8.41
CA SER A 219 1.40 -17.03 -8.73
C SER A 219 0.81 -18.10 -7.82
N ILE A 220 0.77 -19.35 -8.31
CA ILE A 220 0.27 -20.50 -7.57
C ILE A 220 1.35 -21.56 -7.39
N GLU A 221 1.29 -22.27 -6.26
CA GLU A 221 2.02 -23.52 -6.06
C GLU A 221 1.11 -24.66 -6.54
N VAL A 222 1.43 -25.26 -7.70
CA VAL A 222 0.59 -26.32 -8.29
C VAL A 222 0.57 -27.54 -7.36
N PRO A 223 -0.62 -27.98 -6.90
CA PRO A 223 -0.71 -29.12 -6.01
C PRO A 223 -0.35 -30.42 -6.73
N SER A 224 0.13 -31.40 -5.96
CA SER A 224 0.49 -32.71 -6.52
C SER A 224 -0.71 -33.38 -7.19
N GLY A 225 -0.49 -33.98 -8.36
CA GLY A 225 -1.54 -34.61 -9.14
C GLY A 225 -2.22 -33.67 -10.14
N TYR A 226 -1.84 -32.41 -10.20
CA TYR A 226 -2.33 -31.45 -11.18
C TYR A 226 -1.22 -30.93 -12.07
N ALA A 227 -1.59 -30.48 -13.27
CA ALA A 227 -0.76 -29.70 -14.17
C ALA A 227 -1.42 -28.35 -14.43
N ALA A 228 -0.61 -27.32 -14.63
CA ALA A 228 -1.06 -25.98 -14.99
C ALA A 228 -0.41 -25.55 -16.31
N ALA A 229 -1.18 -24.92 -17.20
CA ALA A 229 -0.62 -24.26 -18.37
C ALA A 229 0.08 -22.94 -18.01
N THR A 230 -0.44 -22.26 -16.99
CA THR A 230 0.09 -21.00 -16.45
C THR A 230 0.11 -21.08 -14.93
N THR A 231 1.23 -20.72 -14.32
CA THR A 231 1.41 -20.73 -12.86
C THR A 231 1.55 -19.32 -12.29
N SER A 232 1.59 -18.30 -13.15
CA SER A 232 1.67 -16.90 -12.76
C SER A 232 1.09 -15.99 -13.82
N MET A 233 0.54 -14.85 -13.39
CA MET A 233 0.10 -13.78 -14.27
C MET A 233 0.42 -12.41 -13.68
N SER A 234 0.68 -11.43 -14.56
CA SER A 234 0.85 -10.03 -14.19
C SER A 234 -0.49 -9.32 -14.26
N VAL A 235 -0.85 -8.61 -13.20
CA VAL A 235 -2.10 -7.88 -13.02
C VAL A 235 -1.77 -6.44 -12.65
N SER A 236 -2.39 -5.46 -13.30
CA SER A 236 -2.32 -4.06 -12.93
C SER A 236 -3.68 -3.62 -12.42
N VAL A 237 -3.70 -3.01 -11.24
CA VAL A 237 -4.91 -2.49 -10.61
C VAL A 237 -4.81 -0.99 -10.37
N GLY A 238 -5.89 -0.30 -10.66
CA GLY A 238 -6.10 1.10 -10.36
C GLY A 238 -6.68 1.33 -8.96
N GLU A 239 -6.88 2.61 -8.62
CA GLU A 239 -7.47 3.00 -7.34
C GLU A 239 -8.88 2.42 -7.16
N GLY A 240 -9.11 1.73 -6.03
CA GLY A 240 -10.39 1.12 -5.69
C GLY A 240 -10.84 -0.01 -6.62
N GLU A 241 -9.97 -0.48 -7.51
CA GLU A 241 -10.31 -1.52 -8.48
C GLU A 241 -10.41 -2.89 -7.81
N GLU A 242 -11.44 -3.65 -8.20
CA GLU A 242 -11.59 -5.06 -7.89
C GLU A 242 -11.25 -5.89 -9.14
N TYR A 243 -10.06 -6.46 -9.20
CA TYR A 243 -9.67 -7.37 -10.28
C TYR A 243 -10.11 -8.80 -9.95
N VAL A 244 -10.94 -9.38 -10.80
CA VAL A 244 -11.60 -10.67 -10.59
C VAL A 244 -11.42 -11.63 -11.78
N ASP A 245 -10.32 -11.50 -12.50
CA ASP A 245 -9.96 -12.34 -13.64
C ASP A 245 -8.56 -12.99 -13.43
N ALA A 246 -8.12 -13.15 -12.16
CA ALA A 246 -6.84 -13.77 -11.83
C ALA A 246 -6.99 -15.30 -11.68
N ASP A 247 -7.41 -15.93 -12.74
CA ASP A 247 -7.82 -17.32 -12.81
C ASP A 247 -6.68 -18.31 -13.07
N PHE A 248 -6.78 -19.51 -12.47
CA PHE A 248 -5.83 -20.61 -12.69
C PHE A 248 -6.54 -21.94 -12.96
N PRO A 249 -6.70 -22.31 -14.24
CA PRO A 249 -7.17 -23.64 -14.62
C PRO A 249 -6.08 -24.68 -14.38
N LEU A 250 -6.41 -25.74 -13.65
CA LEU A 250 -5.54 -26.88 -13.41
C LEU A 250 -6.18 -28.16 -14.01
N THR A 251 -5.38 -28.95 -14.67
CA THR A 251 -5.83 -30.24 -15.22
C THR A 251 -5.32 -31.39 -14.36
N LEU A 252 -6.19 -32.31 -13.97
CA LEU A 252 -5.80 -33.48 -13.21
C LEU A 252 -4.87 -34.37 -14.05
N ILE A 253 -3.70 -34.70 -13.53
CA ILE A 253 -2.81 -35.68 -14.17
C ILE A 253 -3.38 -37.07 -13.95
N PRO A 254 -3.71 -37.81 -15.00
CA PRO A 254 -4.20 -39.17 -14.84
C PRO A 254 -3.20 -40.03 -14.08
N ALA A 255 -3.68 -40.79 -13.10
CA ALA A 255 -2.82 -41.75 -12.42
C ALA A 255 -2.18 -42.70 -13.47
N PRO A 256 -0.89 -43.04 -13.33
CA PRO A 256 -0.28 -44.00 -14.24
C PRO A 256 -1.10 -45.29 -14.22
N THR A 257 -1.60 -45.67 -15.37
CA THR A 257 -2.33 -46.93 -15.52
C THR A 257 -1.38 -48.03 -15.00
N PRO A 258 -1.79 -48.83 -14.00
CA PRO A 258 -0.95 -49.92 -13.56
C PRO A 258 -0.61 -50.78 -14.77
N ALA A 259 0.67 -50.96 -15.04
CA ALA A 259 1.13 -51.82 -16.13
C ALA A 259 0.39 -53.16 -15.97
N ALA A 260 -0.40 -53.51 -16.96
CA ALA A 260 -1.12 -54.78 -16.96
C ALA A 260 -0.06 -55.86 -16.65
N THR A 261 -0.15 -56.43 -15.46
CA THR A 261 0.68 -57.58 -15.10
C THR A 261 0.25 -58.68 -16.09
N VAL A 262 1.01 -58.83 -17.14
CA VAL A 262 0.85 -59.98 -18.05
C VAL A 262 1.12 -61.17 -17.16
N ALA A 263 0.05 -61.74 -16.64
CA ALA A 263 0.10 -63.00 -15.95
C ALA A 263 0.64 -64.00 -17.01
N LYS A 264 1.92 -64.35 -16.81
CA LYS A 264 2.59 -65.40 -17.58
C LYS A 264 1.84 -66.68 -17.26
N VAL A 265 0.78 -66.92 -18.04
CA VAL A 265 0.12 -68.23 -18.07
C VAL A 265 1.18 -69.16 -18.63
N LEU A 266 1.88 -69.87 -17.76
CA LEU A 266 2.67 -71.06 -18.15
C LEU A 266 1.70 -72.10 -18.61
N ALA A 267 1.36 -72.04 -19.89
CA ALA A 267 0.78 -73.21 -20.58
C ALA A 267 1.85 -74.26 -20.62
N ARG A 268 1.70 -75.24 -19.77
CA ARG A 268 2.47 -76.44 -19.73
C ARG A 268 1.81 -77.42 -20.75
N THR A 269 2.18 -77.31 -22.02
CA THR A 269 2.04 -78.37 -22.98
C THR A 269 3.09 -78.16 -24.06
N GLY A 270 3.79 -79.22 -24.38
CA GLY A 270 4.92 -79.25 -25.30
C GLY A 270 4.57 -78.98 -26.72
N SER A 271 5.66 -78.80 -27.47
CA SER A 271 5.84 -78.81 -28.92
C SER A 271 5.39 -77.61 -29.77
N ASP A 272 6.41 -77.14 -30.46
CA ASP A 272 6.47 -76.55 -31.80
C ASP A 272 6.15 -75.06 -32.03
N ALA A 273 7.23 -74.40 -32.26
CA ALA A 273 7.58 -73.50 -33.38
C ALA A 273 6.66 -72.35 -33.80
N SER A 274 7.28 -71.21 -33.78
CA SER A 274 7.32 -70.15 -34.81
C SER A 274 6.22 -69.10 -34.86
N VAL A 275 6.76 -67.87 -35.03
CA VAL A 275 6.28 -66.72 -35.79
C VAL A 275 5.77 -65.53 -35.08
N LEU A 276 6.64 -64.55 -35.06
CA LEU A 276 6.50 -63.13 -35.44
C LEU A 276 5.28 -62.30 -35.00
N GLY A 277 5.56 -61.13 -34.50
CA GLY A 277 4.69 -59.98 -34.64
C GLY A 277 4.91 -58.89 -33.63
N GLY A 278 5.94 -58.05 -33.86
CA GLY A 278 6.09 -56.81 -33.12
C GLY A 278 5.03 -55.80 -33.53
N MET A 279 4.47 -55.13 -32.58
CA MET A 279 3.91 -53.79 -32.81
C MET A 279 4.23 -52.93 -31.64
N ALA A 280 5.17 -52.03 -31.86
CA ALA A 280 5.42 -50.90 -31.02
C ALA A 280 4.31 -49.88 -31.24
N ALA A 281 3.55 -49.58 -30.21
CA ALA A 281 2.65 -48.41 -30.23
C ALA A 281 3.46 -47.18 -29.78
N MET A 282 3.79 -46.32 -30.73
CA MET A 282 4.26 -44.97 -30.46
C MET A 282 3.07 -44.13 -29.98
N ALA A 283 3.15 -43.62 -28.78
CA ALA A 283 2.26 -42.53 -28.33
C ALA A 283 2.82 -41.21 -28.87
N ALA A 284 2.09 -40.61 -29.80
CA ALA A 284 2.39 -39.26 -30.29
C ALA A 284 1.95 -38.22 -29.26
N ILE A 285 2.90 -37.45 -28.79
CA ILE A 285 2.63 -36.22 -27.98
C ILE A 285 2.30 -35.13 -28.99
N ALA A 286 1.02 -34.76 -29.11
CA ALA A 286 0.60 -33.60 -29.87
C ALA A 286 0.67 -32.37 -28.92
N GLY A 287 1.65 -31.48 -29.16
CA GLY A 287 1.68 -30.18 -28.55
C GLY A 287 0.64 -29.27 -29.21
N PHE A 288 -0.23 -28.69 -28.41
CA PHE A 288 -1.11 -27.60 -28.83
C PHE A 288 -0.58 -26.29 -28.27
N ALA A 289 -0.14 -25.39 -29.16
CA ALA A 289 0.07 -24.00 -28.87
C ALA A 289 -1.29 -23.29 -28.98
N ALA A 290 -1.80 -22.77 -27.86
CA ALA A 290 -3.01 -21.95 -27.86
C ALA A 290 -2.63 -20.47 -28.02
N LEU A 291 -3.13 -19.86 -29.10
CA LEU A 291 -3.11 -18.42 -29.31
C LEU A 291 -4.10 -17.74 -28.33
N ALA A 292 -3.61 -16.85 -27.51
CA ALA A 292 -4.44 -15.97 -26.69
C ALA A 292 -5.16 -14.94 -27.57
N GLY A 293 -6.47 -15.11 -27.76
CA GLY A 293 -7.35 -14.15 -28.43
C GLY A 293 -7.92 -13.15 -27.42
N LYS A 294 -7.44 -11.92 -27.48
CA LYS A 294 -7.91 -10.78 -26.72
C LYS A 294 -9.31 -10.36 -27.19
N ARG A 295 -10.36 -10.66 -26.45
CA ARG A 295 -11.70 -10.08 -26.67
C ARG A 295 -11.95 -8.94 -25.71
N ARG A 296 -11.92 -7.73 -26.23
CA ARG A 296 -12.37 -6.47 -25.60
C ARG A 296 -13.90 -6.49 -25.57
N ARG A 297 -14.50 -6.48 -24.39
CA ARG A 297 -15.94 -6.22 -24.24
C ARG A 297 -16.15 -4.71 -24.17
N GLU A 298 -16.77 -4.15 -25.20
CA GLU A 298 -17.34 -2.80 -25.17
C GLU A 298 -18.59 -2.82 -24.28
N ARG A 299 -18.62 -1.95 -23.28
CA ARG A 299 -19.84 -1.64 -22.53
C ARG A 299 -20.64 -0.66 -23.37
N HIS A 300 -21.85 -1.03 -23.69
CA HIS A 300 -22.87 -0.12 -24.16
C HIS A 300 -23.59 0.49 -22.96
N ASP A 301 -23.56 1.83 -22.91
CA ASP A 301 -24.42 2.64 -22.08
C ASP A 301 -25.84 2.61 -22.62
N ALA A 302 -26.80 2.48 -21.72
CA ALA A 302 -28.17 2.99 -21.85
C ALA A 302 -28.66 3.38 -20.44
#